data_588d66c653f22aa505b67b0879dbe00a
#
_entry.id   588d66c653f22aa505b67b0879dbe00a
#
_cell.length_a   1.000
_cell.length_b   1.000
_cell.length_c   1.000
_cell.angle_alpha   90.00
_cell.angle_beta   90.00
_cell.angle_gamma   90.00
#
_symmetry.space_group_name_H-M   'P 1'
#
loop_
_entity.id
_entity.type
_entity.pdbx_description
1 polymer ?
#
loop_
_entity_poly.entity_id
_entity_poly.type
_entity_poly.pdbx_seq_one_letter_code
_entity_poly.pdbx_strand_id
1 'polypeptide(L)' 'MAFRREKKRIGDMLINENVITQEQLEKALPIAKEKHKKIGETLIELGFTNELEIAKALSQ' A
#
# COMPACT_ATOMS: atom_id res chain seq x y z
N MET A 1 -11.70 11.98 22.54
CA MET A 1 -11.36 11.74 22.13
C MET A 1 -11.02 11.04 21.47
N ALA A 2 -10.88 10.89 21.06
CA ALA A 2 -10.63 10.18 20.45
C ALA A 2 -9.65 9.82 19.97
N PHE A 3 -9.24 9.51 19.90
CA PHE A 3 -8.38 9.22 19.47
C PHE A 3 -8.21 8.31 18.74
N ARG A 4 -7.99 8.05 17.98
CA ARG A 4 -7.81 7.23 17.27
C ARG A 4 -6.66 6.89 17.04
N ARG A 5 -6.23 6.17 17.01
CA ARG A 5 -5.12 5.90 16.73
C ARG A 5 -5.00 5.57 15.55
N GLU A 6 -4.30 5.91 14.94
CA GLU A 6 -4.22 5.67 13.83
C GLU A 6 -3.26 4.79 13.48
N LYS A 7 -3.41 3.74 13.06
CA LYS A 7 -2.58 2.89 12.58
C LYS A 7 -2.43 3.21 11.22
N LYS A 8 -1.38 3.62 10.67
CA LYS A 8 -1.17 3.84 9.30
C LYS A 8 -1.23 2.57 8.57
N ARG A 9 -1.98 2.52 7.50
CA ARG A 9 -2.05 1.34 6.70
C ARG A 9 -0.85 1.31 5.81
N ILE A 10 -0.47 0.13 5.31
CA ILE A 10 0.70 -0.01 4.47
C ILE A 10 0.56 0.82 3.19
N GLY A 11 -0.66 0.92 2.65
CA GLY A 11 -0.89 1.74 1.46
C GLY A 11 -0.54 3.20 1.71
N ASP A 12 -0.94 3.72 2.87
CA ASP A 12 -0.64 5.10 3.21
C ASP A 12 0.86 5.30 3.35
N MET A 13 1.54 4.34 3.93
CA MET A 13 2.98 4.43 4.09
C MET A 13 3.68 4.45 2.76
N LEU A 14 3.21 3.63 1.83
CA LEU A 14 3.82 3.57 0.51
C LEU A 14 3.64 4.88 -0.25
N ILE A 15 2.50 5.52 -0.10
CA ILE A 15 2.28 6.82 -0.73
C ILE A 15 3.21 7.84 -0.10
N ASN A 16 3.33 7.81 1.21
CA ASN A 16 4.15 8.73 1.94
C ASN A 16 5.60 8.64 1.53
N GLU A 17 6.08 7.43 1.22
CA GLU A 17 7.45 7.20 0.81
C GLU A 17 7.62 7.33 -0.70
N ASN A 18 6.58 7.77 -1.39
CA ASN A 18 6.62 7.96 -2.83
C ASN A 18 6.87 6.67 -3.60
N VAL A 19 6.48 5.55 -3.02
CA VAL A 19 6.60 4.26 -3.70
C VAL A 19 5.49 4.11 -4.71
N ILE A 20 4.29 4.56 -4.35
CA ILE A 20 3.14 4.52 -5.24
C ILE A 20 2.40 5.84 -5.11
N THR A 21 1.43 6.07 -5.99
CA THR A 21 0.62 7.27 -5.93
C THR A 21 -0.75 6.92 -5.36
N GLN A 22 -1.49 7.95 -5.00
CA GLN A 22 -2.85 7.78 -4.50
C GLN A 22 -3.70 7.05 -5.54
N GLU A 23 -3.54 7.42 -6.79
CA GLU A 23 -4.30 6.83 -7.87
C GLU A 23 -4.00 5.35 -8.01
N GLN A 24 -2.73 4.99 -7.90
CA GLN A 24 -2.34 3.59 -7.99
C GLN A 24 -2.93 2.79 -6.83
N LEU A 25 -2.93 3.37 -5.64
CA LEU A 25 -3.50 2.70 -4.49
C LEU A 25 -5.00 2.48 -4.70
N GLU A 26 -5.69 3.50 -5.20
CA GLU A 26 -7.13 3.39 -5.40
C GLU A 26 -7.48 2.33 -6.42
N LYS A 27 -6.62 2.13 -7.40
CA LYS A 27 -6.86 1.09 -8.38
C LYS A 27 -6.61 -0.29 -7.81
N ALA A 28 -5.63 -0.41 -6.94
CA ALA A 28 -5.26 -1.69 -6.37
C ALA A 28 -6.19 -2.16 -5.27
N LEU A 29 -6.78 -1.24 -4.53
CA LEU A 29 -7.61 -1.61 -3.40
C LEU A 29 -8.75 -2.56 -3.74
N PRO A 30 -9.58 -2.24 -4.75
CA PRO A 30 -10.68 -3.15 -5.07
C PRO A 30 -10.19 -4.50 -5.57
N ILE A 31 -9.07 -4.51 -6.27
CA ILE A 31 -8.53 -5.75 -6.78
C ILE A 31 -8.04 -6.62 -5.62
N ALA A 32 -7.35 -6.01 -4.68
CA ALA A 32 -6.85 -6.74 -3.51
C ALA A 32 -8.02 -7.32 -2.72
N LYS A 33 -9.07 -6.54 -2.58
CA LYS A 33 -10.23 -6.98 -1.85
C LYS A 33 -10.91 -8.14 -2.55
N GLU A 34 -11.07 -8.03 -3.85
CA GLU A 34 -11.72 -9.05 -4.62
C GLU A 34 -10.97 -10.37 -4.58
N LYS A 35 -9.65 -10.30 -4.62
CA LYS A 35 -8.83 -11.50 -4.62
C LYS A 35 -8.38 -11.93 -3.24
N HIS A 36 -8.80 -11.20 -2.22
CA HIS A 36 -8.42 -11.50 -0.83
C HIS A 36 -6.90 -11.51 -0.67
N LYS A 37 -6.24 -10.56 -1.33
CA LYS A 37 -4.81 -10.45 -1.22
C LYS A 37 -4.42 -9.20 -0.47
N LYS A 38 -3.20 -9.16 0.01
CA LYS A 38 -2.71 -7.98 0.67
C LYS A 38 -2.45 -6.91 -0.38
N ILE A 39 -2.62 -5.66 0.02
CA ILE A 39 -2.45 -4.58 -0.94
C ILE A 39 -1.04 -4.55 -1.52
N GLY A 40 -0.03 -4.87 -0.71
CA GLY A 40 1.33 -4.89 -1.21
C GLY A 40 1.52 -5.90 -2.32
N GLU A 41 0.99 -7.09 -2.14
CA GLU A 41 1.09 -8.14 -3.16
C GLU A 41 0.36 -7.72 -4.43
N THR A 42 -0.79 -7.09 -4.27
CA THR A 42 -1.57 -6.63 -5.41
C THR A 42 -0.81 -5.56 -6.19
N LEU A 43 -0.19 -4.64 -5.47
CA LEU A 43 0.57 -3.59 -6.13
C LEU A 43 1.73 -4.17 -6.93
N ILE A 44 2.36 -5.19 -6.41
CA ILE A 44 3.46 -5.84 -7.13
C ILE A 44 2.94 -6.54 -8.37
N GLU A 45 1.83 -7.23 -8.25
CA GLU A 45 1.24 -7.92 -9.39
C GLU A 45 0.83 -6.96 -10.50
N LEU A 46 0.36 -5.80 -10.11
CA LEU A 46 -0.06 -4.81 -11.09
C LEU A 46 1.10 -4.05 -11.70
N GLY A 47 2.29 -4.27 -11.16
CA GLY A 47 3.48 -3.61 -11.69
C GLY A 47 3.68 -2.20 -11.17
N PHE A 48 2.96 -1.81 -10.12
CA PHE A 48 3.09 -0.47 -9.58
C PHE A 48 4.30 -0.34 -8.66
N THR A 49 4.80 -1.44 -8.13
CA THR A 49 5.95 -1.42 -7.25
C THR A 49 6.57 -2.81 -7.24
N ASN A 50 7.54 -3.04 -6.36
CA ASN A 50 8.14 -4.36 -6.23
C ASN A 50 8.49 -4.58 -4.76
N GLU A 51 8.94 -5.79 -4.45
CA GLU A 51 9.21 -6.16 -3.07
C GLU A 51 10.28 -5.30 -2.44
N LEU A 52 11.27 -4.94 -3.20
CA LEU A 52 12.37 -4.14 -2.68
C LEU A 52 11.89 -2.76 -2.23
N GLU A 53 11.06 -2.14 -3.05
CA GLU A 53 10.54 -0.82 -2.71
C GLU A 53 9.65 -0.87 -1.48
N ILE A 54 8.84 -1.92 -1.39
CA ILE A 54 7.97 -2.07 -0.24
C ILE A 54 8.79 -2.30 1.02
N ALA A 55 9.81 -3.14 0.92
CA ALA A 55 10.66 -3.42 2.07
C ALA A 55 11.36 -2.17 2.56
N LYS A 56 11.80 -1.32 1.63
CA LYS A 56 12.43 -0.08 2.01
C LYS A 56 11.47 0.83 2.74
N ALA A 57 10.25 0.93 2.27
CA ALA A 57 9.25 1.77 2.91
C ALA A 57 8.95 1.27 4.31
N LEU A 58 8.87 -0.02 4.48
CA LEU A 58 8.53 -0.60 5.77
C LEU A 58 9.67 -0.51 6.77
N SER A 59 10.89 -0.36 6.31
CA SER A 59 12.01 -0.30 7.23
C SER A 59 12.34 1.11 7.65
N GLN A 60 11.59 2.09 7.24
CA GLN A 60 11.82 3.47 7.63
C GLN A 60 11.57 3.74 9.10
#